data_a37132c65806239cb2f9bceae15f0fd6
#
_entry.id   a37132c65806239cb2f9bceae15f0fd6
#
_cell.length_a   1.000
_cell.length_b   1.000
_cell.length_c   1.000
_cell.angle_alpha   90.00
_cell.angle_beta   90.00
_cell.angle_gamma   90.00
#
_symmetry.space_group_name_H-M   'P 1'
#
loop_
_entity.id
_entity.type
_entity.pdbx_description
1 polymer ?
#
loop_
_entity_poly.entity_id
_entity_poly.type
_entity_poly.pdbx_seq_one_letter_code
_entity_poly.pdbx_strand_id
1 'polypeptide(L)'
;MNRSLLYLLIRGTAHCFFKSFFNYKVIGQEKLIEEGPAIIVANHQSFLDPPLVGGLYRNEVFFLARKTLFDAPVLKQTLPHCNVIPIDQSRPDPASIIQVLRTVKNGGRIIIFPEGSRCPDGQIHDAMPGIGLILSKLAHVPVQPVRIEGAYDCLPIHSSKLKFKPITLSVGDPIQFTPEELRAKGRDAQRAIGKKIMDAIRALPTEV
;
A
#
# COMPACT_ATOMS: atom_id res chain seq x y z
N MET A 1 16.42 -2.75 14.60
CA MET A 1 16.28 -1.60 13.68
C MET A 1 15.86 -0.39 14.51
N ASN A 2 16.69 0.65 14.61
CA ASN A 2 16.35 1.84 15.38
C ASN A 2 15.19 2.55 14.67
N ARG A 3 14.06 2.64 15.33
CA ARG A 3 12.89 3.37 14.84
C ARG A 3 13.29 4.83 14.69
N SER A 4 13.14 5.40 13.50
CA SER A 4 13.33 6.83 13.34
C SER A 4 12.27 7.55 14.17
N LEU A 5 12.69 8.34 15.15
CA LEU A 5 11.77 9.15 15.97
C LEU A 5 10.88 10.04 15.08
N LEU A 6 11.45 10.55 13.99
CA LEU A 6 10.75 11.37 13.01
C LEU A 6 9.64 10.58 12.29
N TYR A 7 9.89 9.30 11.91
CA TYR A 7 8.85 8.44 11.34
C TYR A 7 7.68 8.28 12.32
N LEU A 8 7.97 7.99 13.58
CA LEU A 8 6.94 7.81 14.62
C LEU A 8 6.12 9.09 14.84
N LEU A 9 6.77 10.25 14.82
CA LEU A 9 6.10 11.55 14.93
C LEU A 9 5.20 11.81 13.72
N ILE A 10 5.71 11.63 12.49
CA ILE A 10 4.92 11.81 11.26
C ILE A 10 3.71 10.87 11.26
N ARG A 11 3.91 9.58 11.59
CA ARG A 11 2.83 8.61 11.67
C ARG A 11 1.80 8.98 12.74
N GLY A 12 2.25 9.32 13.95
CA GLY A 12 1.38 9.68 15.07
C GLY A 12 0.54 10.91 14.77
N THR A 13 1.14 11.96 14.21
CA THR A 13 0.42 13.18 13.81
C THR A 13 -0.59 12.90 12.70
N ALA A 14 -0.22 12.11 11.69
CA ALA A 14 -1.14 11.71 10.62
C ALA A 14 -2.33 10.90 11.18
N HIS A 15 -2.08 9.92 12.06
CA HIS A 15 -3.14 9.13 12.67
C HIS A 15 -4.11 9.98 13.49
N CYS A 16 -3.59 10.87 14.36
CA CYS A 16 -4.41 11.81 15.12
C CYS A 16 -5.24 12.73 14.21
N PHE A 17 -4.63 13.23 13.14
CA PHE A 17 -5.30 14.06 12.15
C PHE A 17 -6.48 13.33 11.49
N PHE A 18 -6.26 12.12 10.97
CA PHE A 18 -7.35 11.36 10.35
C PHE A 18 -8.47 11.03 11.34
N LYS A 19 -8.12 10.61 12.54
CA LYS A 19 -9.10 10.29 13.58
C LYS A 19 -9.93 11.50 14.00
N SER A 20 -9.33 12.69 14.01
CA SER A 20 -10.01 13.92 14.46
C SER A 20 -10.90 14.55 13.39
N PHE A 21 -10.55 14.42 12.11
CA PHE A 21 -11.19 15.20 11.05
C PHE A 21 -11.99 14.40 10.02
N PHE A 22 -11.81 13.04 9.93
CA PHE A 22 -12.36 12.24 8.83
C PHE A 22 -13.41 11.19 9.25
N ASN A 23 -13.94 11.25 10.47
CA ASN A 23 -14.79 10.15 10.96
C ASN A 23 -14.20 8.77 10.59
N TYR A 24 -12.93 8.59 10.96
CA TYR A 24 -12.09 7.49 10.53
C TYR A 24 -12.45 6.18 11.23
N LYS A 25 -12.76 5.15 10.45
CA LYS A 25 -13.08 3.82 10.95
C LYS A 25 -12.11 2.77 10.44
N VAL A 26 -11.86 1.75 11.24
CA VAL A 26 -11.07 0.57 10.85
C VAL A 26 -11.86 -0.70 11.17
N ILE A 27 -12.05 -1.54 10.16
CA ILE A 27 -12.71 -2.85 10.28
C ILE A 27 -11.63 -3.93 10.16
N GLY A 28 -11.62 -4.92 11.03
CA GLY A 28 -10.65 -6.01 11.01
C GLY A 28 -9.25 -5.61 11.51
N GLN A 29 -9.16 -4.61 12.39
CA GLN A 29 -7.86 -4.15 12.93
C GLN A 29 -7.09 -5.27 13.64
N GLU A 30 -7.77 -6.24 14.21
CA GLU A 30 -7.19 -7.41 14.88
C GLU A 30 -6.45 -8.35 13.91
N LYS A 31 -6.70 -8.23 12.60
CA LYS A 31 -6.07 -9.03 11.54
C LYS A 31 -4.71 -8.48 11.08
N LEU A 32 -4.33 -7.28 11.55
CA LEU A 32 -3.08 -6.63 11.13
C LEU A 32 -1.86 -7.50 11.43
N ILE A 33 -1.02 -7.71 10.42
CA ILE A 33 0.28 -8.38 10.58
C ILE A 33 1.28 -7.38 11.16
N GLU A 34 1.35 -7.31 12.48
CA GLU A 34 2.19 -6.35 13.19
C GLU A 34 3.65 -6.78 13.33
N GLU A 35 3.95 -8.07 13.14
CA GLU A 35 5.29 -8.63 13.28
C GLU A 35 5.69 -9.45 12.06
N GLY A 36 6.99 -9.49 11.79
CA GLY A 36 7.55 -10.23 10.66
C GLY A 36 7.35 -9.53 9.30
N PRO A 37 7.83 -10.19 8.24
CA PRO A 37 7.71 -9.66 6.89
C PRO A 37 6.30 -9.80 6.35
N ALA A 38 5.82 -8.78 5.61
CA ALA A 38 4.54 -8.85 4.90
C ALA A 38 4.52 -7.95 3.67
N ILE A 39 3.72 -8.31 2.70
CA ILE A 39 3.29 -7.42 1.61
C ILE A 39 1.87 -6.98 1.93
N ILE A 40 1.67 -5.69 2.11
CA ILE A 40 0.36 -5.08 2.33
C ILE A 40 -0.11 -4.53 1.00
N VAL A 41 -1.26 -4.98 0.53
CA VAL A 41 -1.82 -4.55 -0.76
C VAL A 41 -3.10 -3.77 -0.53
N ALA A 42 -3.20 -2.56 -1.10
CA ALA A 42 -4.37 -1.71 -0.95
C ALA A 42 -4.77 -1.09 -2.30
N ASN A 43 -6.05 -0.77 -2.48
CA ASN A 43 -6.49 0.08 -3.60
C ASN A 43 -5.97 1.52 -3.43
N HIS A 44 -5.90 2.27 -4.54
CA HIS A 44 -5.28 3.60 -4.55
C HIS A 44 -6.22 4.66 -5.09
N GLN A 45 -6.79 5.47 -4.20
CA GLN A 45 -7.79 6.48 -4.52
C GLN A 45 -7.29 7.93 -4.34
N SER A 46 -6.31 8.14 -3.45
CA SER A 46 -5.97 9.46 -2.98
C SER A 46 -4.49 9.60 -2.59
N PHE A 47 -4.00 10.83 -2.48
CA PHE A 47 -2.74 11.12 -1.78
C PHE A 47 -2.78 10.80 -0.28
N LEU A 48 -3.98 10.64 0.28
CA LEU A 48 -4.18 10.29 1.69
C LEU A 48 -3.92 8.80 1.97
N ASP A 49 -3.93 7.93 0.94
CA ASP A 49 -3.87 6.49 1.12
C ASP A 49 -2.58 5.98 1.81
N PRO A 50 -1.37 6.44 1.41
CA PRO A 50 -0.16 5.97 2.08
C PRO A 50 -0.14 6.27 3.59
N PRO A 51 -0.40 7.50 4.07
CA PRO A 51 -0.44 7.78 5.49
C PRO A 51 -1.65 7.11 6.20
N LEU A 52 -2.78 6.88 5.51
CA LEU A 52 -3.91 6.13 6.07
C LEU A 52 -3.53 4.68 6.37
N VAL A 53 -3.01 3.95 5.36
CA VAL A 53 -2.62 2.55 5.53
C VAL A 53 -1.41 2.41 6.45
N GLY A 54 -0.41 3.29 6.30
CA GLY A 54 0.76 3.29 7.19
C GLY A 54 0.41 3.59 8.65
N GLY A 55 -0.61 4.41 8.88
CA GLY A 55 -1.13 4.74 10.21
C GLY A 55 -1.77 3.58 10.95
N LEU A 56 -2.20 2.52 10.26
CA LEU A 56 -2.73 1.30 10.87
C LEU A 56 -1.69 0.56 11.70
N TYR A 57 -0.44 0.52 11.24
CA TYR A 57 0.63 -0.28 11.83
C TYR A 57 1.36 0.48 12.93
N ARG A 58 1.61 -0.18 14.05
CA ARG A 58 2.40 0.39 15.17
C ARG A 58 3.88 0.48 14.84
N ASN A 59 4.37 -0.49 14.08
CA ASN A 59 5.77 -0.59 13.66
C ASN A 59 5.97 0.04 12.28
N GLU A 60 7.25 0.29 11.94
CA GLU A 60 7.60 0.87 10.65
C GLU A 60 7.14 0.01 9.47
N VAL A 61 6.60 0.68 8.47
CA VAL A 61 6.27 0.10 7.17
C VAL A 61 6.99 0.88 6.07
N PHE A 62 7.25 0.21 4.96
CA PHE A 62 7.88 0.78 3.78
C PHE A 62 6.82 1.02 2.71
N PHE A 63 7.07 1.96 1.83
CA PHE A 63 6.16 2.33 0.74
C PHE A 63 6.89 2.23 -0.60
N LEU A 64 6.21 1.71 -1.61
CA LEU A 64 6.69 1.78 -2.98
C LEU A 64 6.07 3.00 -3.65
N ALA A 65 6.89 3.95 -4.12
CA ALA A 65 6.40 5.18 -4.71
C ALA A 65 7.18 5.60 -5.96
N ARG A 66 6.54 6.37 -6.84
CA ARG A 66 7.17 6.85 -8.08
C ARG A 66 8.36 7.75 -7.79
N LYS A 67 9.45 7.58 -8.54
CA LYS A 67 10.63 8.47 -8.49
C LYS A 67 10.27 9.94 -8.68
N THR A 68 9.31 10.24 -9.55
CA THR A 68 8.86 11.62 -9.82
C THR A 68 8.26 12.34 -8.61
N LEU A 69 7.85 11.63 -7.55
CA LEU A 69 7.41 12.28 -6.30
C LEU A 69 8.57 12.97 -5.57
N PHE A 70 9.80 12.53 -5.79
CA PHE A 70 11.00 13.16 -5.21
C PHE A 70 11.40 14.47 -5.90
N ASP A 71 10.77 14.83 -7.01
CA ASP A 71 11.01 16.10 -7.71
C ASP A 71 10.27 17.27 -7.04
N ALA A 72 9.21 16.98 -6.26
CA ALA A 72 8.48 18.00 -5.52
C ALA A 72 9.28 18.45 -4.28
N PRO A 73 9.53 19.76 -4.08
CA PRO A 73 10.46 20.27 -3.05
C PRO A 73 10.16 19.78 -1.63
N VAL A 74 8.90 19.77 -1.23
CA VAL A 74 8.46 19.30 0.10
C VAL A 74 8.62 17.79 0.23
N LEU A 75 8.21 17.02 -0.78
CA LEU A 75 8.29 15.57 -0.76
C LEU A 75 9.74 15.07 -0.84
N LYS A 76 10.61 15.77 -1.57
CA LYS A 76 12.05 15.49 -1.62
C LYS A 76 12.70 15.47 -0.24
N GLN A 77 12.24 16.35 0.65
CA GLN A 77 12.76 16.43 2.02
C GLN A 77 12.11 15.42 2.97
N THR A 78 10.84 15.10 2.79
CA THR A 78 10.08 14.27 3.75
C THR A 78 10.10 12.77 3.41
N LEU A 79 10.00 12.39 2.13
CA LEU A 79 9.93 10.99 1.70
C LEU A 79 11.11 10.10 2.16
N PRO A 80 12.37 10.58 2.20
CA PRO A 80 13.48 9.77 2.73
C PRO A 80 13.29 9.35 4.19
N HIS A 81 12.54 10.13 4.98
CA HIS A 81 12.22 9.84 6.38
C HIS A 81 10.96 8.97 6.56
N CYS A 82 10.24 8.70 5.47
CA CYS A 82 9.00 7.92 5.47
C CYS A 82 9.19 6.49 4.93
N ASN A 83 10.41 5.96 4.90
CA ASN A 83 10.72 4.60 4.43
C ASN A 83 10.21 4.33 2.99
N VAL A 84 10.34 5.32 2.10
CA VAL A 84 9.87 5.22 0.71
C VAL A 84 10.93 4.61 -0.18
N ILE A 85 10.57 3.54 -0.90
CA ILE A 85 11.38 2.91 -1.94
C ILE A 85 10.96 3.52 -3.28
N PRO A 86 11.84 4.28 -3.95
CA PRO A 86 11.53 4.87 -5.25
C PRO A 86 11.49 3.81 -6.36
N ILE A 87 10.47 3.86 -7.22
CA ILE A 87 10.35 2.99 -8.40
C ILE A 87 10.07 3.82 -9.64
N ASP A 88 10.71 3.46 -10.75
CA ASP A 88 10.32 3.93 -12.07
C ASP A 88 9.21 3.00 -12.61
N GLN A 89 8.01 3.53 -12.80
CA GLN A 89 6.87 2.74 -13.28
C GLN A 89 6.88 2.53 -14.79
N SER A 90 7.54 3.41 -15.54
CA SER A 90 7.67 3.28 -17.00
C SER A 90 8.69 2.21 -17.37
N ARG A 91 9.72 2.06 -16.53
CA ARG A 91 10.77 1.03 -16.61
C ARG A 91 11.11 0.56 -15.19
N PRO A 92 10.37 -0.45 -14.66
CA PRO A 92 10.72 -1.00 -13.36
C PRO A 92 12.19 -1.41 -13.34
N ASP A 93 13.02 -0.64 -12.63
CA ASP A 93 14.45 -0.92 -12.58
C ASP A 93 14.71 -2.11 -11.64
N PRO A 94 15.67 -2.98 -11.98
CA PRO A 94 16.01 -4.12 -11.13
C PRO A 94 16.42 -3.72 -9.72
N ALA A 95 17.00 -2.52 -9.53
CA ALA A 95 17.46 -2.05 -8.24
C ALA A 95 16.29 -1.81 -7.27
N SER A 96 15.20 -1.21 -7.72
CA SER A 96 13.99 -1.02 -6.90
C SER A 96 13.38 -2.36 -6.50
N ILE A 97 13.29 -3.32 -7.43
CA ILE A 97 12.78 -4.67 -7.12
C ILE A 97 13.70 -5.35 -6.10
N ILE A 98 15.02 -5.30 -6.27
CA ILE A 98 15.99 -5.87 -5.32
C ILE A 98 15.83 -5.21 -3.95
N GLN A 99 15.60 -3.91 -3.88
CA GLN A 99 15.38 -3.20 -2.61
C GLN A 99 14.11 -3.68 -1.92
N VAL A 100 12.99 -3.85 -2.65
CA VAL A 100 11.75 -4.45 -2.13
C VAL A 100 12.02 -5.85 -1.55
N LEU A 101 12.66 -6.73 -2.34
CA LEU A 101 12.97 -8.10 -1.91
C LEU A 101 13.87 -8.12 -0.67
N ARG A 102 14.89 -7.25 -0.63
CA ARG A 102 15.81 -7.14 0.51
C ARG A 102 15.09 -6.65 1.77
N THR A 103 14.23 -5.64 1.64
CA THR A 103 13.45 -5.10 2.75
C THR A 103 12.57 -6.18 3.37
N VAL A 104 11.84 -6.94 2.54
CA VAL A 104 10.97 -8.02 3.01
C VAL A 104 11.77 -9.16 3.63
N LYS A 105 12.87 -9.59 2.99
CA LYS A 105 13.76 -10.65 3.52
C LYS A 105 14.38 -10.28 4.88
N ASN A 106 14.55 -9.00 5.13
CA ASN A 106 15.05 -8.48 6.42
C ASN A 106 13.92 -8.28 7.45
N GLY A 107 12.74 -8.84 7.23
CA GLY A 107 11.60 -8.76 8.16
C GLY A 107 10.75 -7.50 8.01
N GLY A 108 10.97 -6.68 6.98
CA GLY A 108 10.20 -5.47 6.73
C GLY A 108 8.83 -5.75 6.11
N ARG A 109 7.89 -4.83 6.34
CA ARG A 109 6.56 -4.81 5.73
C ARG A 109 6.51 -3.72 4.69
N ILE A 110 5.96 -4.03 3.50
CA ILE A 110 5.88 -3.07 2.39
C ILE A 110 4.43 -2.90 1.97
N ILE A 111 3.99 -1.65 1.89
CA ILE A 111 2.71 -1.27 1.30
C ILE A 111 2.91 -1.08 -0.20
N ILE A 112 2.09 -1.77 -0.97
CA ILE A 112 2.05 -1.68 -2.43
C ILE A 112 0.61 -1.40 -2.86
N PHE A 113 0.46 -0.45 -3.76
CA PHE A 113 -0.79 -0.18 -4.46
C PHE A 113 -0.74 -0.88 -5.82
N PRO A 114 -1.41 -2.05 -5.98
CA PRO A 114 -1.23 -2.88 -7.17
C PRO A 114 -1.67 -2.21 -8.47
N GLU A 115 -2.59 -1.25 -8.40
CA GLU A 115 -3.06 -0.44 -9.55
C GLU A 115 -1.94 0.42 -10.16
N GLY A 116 -0.86 0.68 -9.42
CA GLY A 116 0.29 1.45 -9.87
C GLY A 116 0.04 2.97 -9.97
N SER A 117 -1.19 3.42 -9.94
CA SER A 117 -1.57 4.85 -9.94
C SER A 117 -2.86 5.04 -9.16
N ARG A 118 -3.11 6.28 -8.71
CA ARG A 118 -4.40 6.63 -8.12
C ARG A 118 -5.49 6.54 -9.20
N CYS A 119 -6.64 5.97 -8.82
CA CYS A 119 -7.77 5.88 -9.73
C CYS A 119 -8.38 7.27 -10.03
N PRO A 120 -8.77 7.54 -11.28
CA PRO A 120 -9.33 8.83 -11.65
C PRO A 120 -10.83 8.97 -11.33
N ASP A 121 -11.52 7.87 -11.08
CA ASP A 121 -12.98 7.77 -11.00
C ASP A 121 -13.50 7.23 -9.65
N GLY A 122 -12.60 6.97 -8.70
CA GLY A 122 -12.96 6.41 -7.39
C GLY A 122 -13.22 4.89 -7.39
N GLN A 123 -13.09 4.22 -8.53
CA GLN A 123 -13.29 2.77 -8.64
C GLN A 123 -12.00 2.01 -8.35
N ILE A 124 -12.11 0.74 -8.00
CA ILE A 124 -10.97 -0.16 -7.82
C ILE A 124 -10.66 -0.79 -9.18
N HIS A 125 -9.53 -0.41 -9.76
CA HIS A 125 -9.06 -0.90 -11.05
C HIS A 125 -8.26 -2.20 -10.94
N ASP A 126 -7.84 -2.74 -12.07
CA ASP A 126 -7.04 -3.95 -12.13
C ASP A 126 -5.58 -3.68 -11.75
N ALA A 127 -4.93 -4.73 -11.25
CA ALA A 127 -3.53 -4.64 -10.86
C ALA A 127 -2.59 -4.58 -12.08
N MET A 128 -1.52 -3.81 -11.96
CA MET A 128 -0.38 -3.87 -12.87
C MET A 128 0.37 -5.21 -12.71
N PRO A 129 0.91 -5.78 -13.80
CA PRO A 129 1.59 -7.09 -13.74
C PRO A 129 2.77 -7.17 -12.78
N GLY A 130 3.37 -6.03 -12.43
CA GLY A 130 4.56 -5.94 -11.57
C GLY A 130 4.40 -6.57 -10.19
N ILE A 131 3.19 -6.57 -9.62
CA ILE A 131 2.94 -7.20 -8.31
C ILE A 131 3.12 -8.72 -8.38
N GLY A 132 2.69 -9.37 -9.46
CA GLY A 132 2.89 -10.80 -9.65
C GLY A 132 4.37 -11.18 -9.73
N LEU A 133 5.20 -10.35 -10.36
CA LEU A 133 6.64 -10.56 -10.42
C LEU A 133 7.29 -10.45 -9.02
N ILE A 134 6.87 -9.49 -8.19
CA ILE A 134 7.37 -9.34 -6.83
C ILE A 134 7.02 -10.57 -6.00
N LEU A 135 5.75 -10.99 -6.02
CA LEU A 135 5.27 -12.12 -5.22
C LEU A 135 5.88 -13.46 -5.64
N SER A 136 6.13 -13.68 -6.95
CA SER A 136 6.80 -14.89 -7.41
C SER A 136 8.23 -15.08 -6.83
N LYS A 137 8.84 -14.02 -6.33
CA LYS A 137 10.15 -14.03 -5.67
C LYS A 137 10.09 -14.06 -4.14
N LEU A 138 8.88 -13.97 -3.56
CA LEU A 138 8.61 -13.89 -2.13
C LEU A 138 7.56 -14.93 -1.70
N ALA A 139 7.68 -16.16 -2.21
CA ALA A 139 6.67 -17.21 -2.16
C ALA A 139 6.12 -17.60 -0.76
N HIS A 140 6.75 -17.20 0.33
CA HIS A 140 6.32 -17.54 1.70
C HIS A 140 5.96 -16.30 2.54
N VAL A 141 5.86 -15.14 1.91
CA VAL A 141 5.53 -13.89 2.62
C VAL A 141 4.02 -13.68 2.58
N PRO A 142 3.37 -13.45 3.72
CA PRO A 142 1.93 -13.19 3.75
C PRO A 142 1.60 -11.90 2.99
N VAL A 143 0.49 -11.94 2.24
CA VAL A 143 -0.04 -10.83 1.46
C VAL A 143 -1.35 -10.38 2.10
N GLN A 144 -1.34 -9.24 2.79
CA GLN A 144 -2.48 -8.72 3.52
C GLN A 144 -3.26 -7.70 2.68
N PRO A 145 -4.54 -7.97 2.35
CA PRO A 145 -5.36 -7.00 1.64
C PRO A 145 -5.93 -5.95 2.60
N VAL A 146 -5.95 -4.70 2.14
CA VAL A 146 -6.60 -3.57 2.80
C VAL A 146 -7.45 -2.83 1.78
N ARG A 147 -8.72 -2.57 2.10
CA ARG A 147 -9.59 -1.73 1.29
C ARG A 147 -9.69 -0.34 1.90
N ILE A 148 -9.56 0.66 1.06
CA ILE A 148 -9.74 2.07 1.39
C ILE A 148 -11.04 2.54 0.74
N GLU A 149 -11.92 3.13 1.52
CA GLU A 149 -13.19 3.70 1.07
C GLU A 149 -13.29 5.16 1.52
N GLY A 150 -13.86 6.04 0.67
CA GLY A 150 -14.08 7.45 0.97
C GLY A 150 -12.89 8.38 0.77
N ALA A 151 -11.66 7.87 0.61
CA ALA A 151 -10.48 8.71 0.40
C ALA A 151 -10.52 9.48 -0.93
N TYR A 152 -11.14 8.92 -1.97
CA TYR A 152 -11.38 9.62 -3.23
C TYR A 152 -12.23 10.87 -3.04
N ASP A 153 -13.30 10.79 -2.27
CA ASP A 153 -14.20 11.91 -1.98
C ASP A 153 -13.55 13.01 -1.16
N CYS A 154 -12.50 12.64 -0.39
CA CYS A 154 -11.75 13.58 0.43
C CYS A 154 -10.72 14.37 -0.38
N LEU A 155 -9.95 13.70 -1.24
CA LEU A 155 -8.91 14.33 -2.05
C LEU A 155 -8.66 13.54 -3.35
N PRO A 156 -9.54 13.67 -4.37
CA PRO A 156 -9.38 13.01 -5.66
C PRO A 156 -8.15 13.51 -6.41
N ILE A 157 -7.66 12.71 -7.36
CA ILE A 157 -6.44 13.02 -8.14
C ILE A 157 -6.49 14.37 -8.87
N HIS A 158 -7.70 14.82 -9.25
CA HIS A 158 -7.94 16.04 -10.02
C HIS A 158 -8.23 17.27 -9.15
N SER A 159 -8.13 17.16 -7.81
CA SER A 159 -8.41 18.24 -6.90
C SER A 159 -7.27 18.49 -5.92
N SER A 160 -7.01 19.75 -5.63
CA SER A 160 -6.15 20.17 -4.52
C SER A 160 -6.95 20.56 -3.27
N LYS A 161 -8.30 20.49 -3.33
CA LYS A 161 -9.18 20.88 -2.24
C LYS A 161 -9.48 19.66 -1.37
N LEU A 162 -8.95 19.68 -0.15
CA LEU A 162 -9.24 18.66 0.86
C LEU A 162 -10.67 18.83 1.38
N LYS A 163 -11.42 17.72 1.43
CA LYS A 163 -12.75 17.65 2.04
C LYS A 163 -12.69 16.66 3.20
N PHE A 164 -13.36 16.96 4.29
CA PHE A 164 -13.44 16.11 5.47
C PHE A 164 -14.70 15.25 5.40
N LYS A 165 -14.58 14.09 4.78
CA LYS A 165 -15.64 13.09 4.67
C LYS A 165 -15.24 11.80 5.39
N PRO A 166 -16.19 10.90 5.71
CA PRO A 166 -15.87 9.63 6.33
C PRO A 166 -14.88 8.82 5.50
N ILE A 167 -13.94 8.16 6.18
CA ILE A 167 -12.99 7.22 5.57
C ILE A 167 -13.06 5.91 6.35
N THR A 168 -13.23 4.81 5.64
CA THR A 168 -13.17 3.47 6.22
C THR A 168 -11.99 2.69 5.65
N LEU A 169 -11.23 2.04 6.52
CA LEU A 169 -10.22 1.06 6.14
C LEU A 169 -10.67 -0.33 6.60
N SER A 170 -10.69 -1.29 5.68
CA SER A 170 -11.02 -2.67 5.98
C SER A 170 -9.82 -3.57 5.76
N VAL A 171 -9.43 -4.30 6.80
CA VAL A 171 -8.28 -5.20 6.80
C VAL A 171 -8.78 -6.63 6.65
N GLY A 172 -8.25 -7.36 5.67
CA GLY A 172 -8.60 -8.76 5.43
C GLY A 172 -7.59 -9.74 6.00
N ASP A 173 -7.98 -11.01 6.00
CA ASP A 173 -7.05 -12.09 6.26
C ASP A 173 -6.02 -12.22 5.13
N PRO A 174 -4.82 -12.73 5.39
CA PRO A 174 -3.79 -12.90 4.38
C PRO A 174 -4.28 -13.77 3.21
N ILE A 175 -4.04 -13.30 1.99
CA ILE A 175 -4.40 -14.01 0.76
C ILE A 175 -3.55 -15.28 0.65
N GLN A 176 -4.19 -16.42 0.49
CA GLN A 176 -3.50 -17.68 0.30
C GLN A 176 -3.14 -17.87 -1.18
N PHE A 177 -1.86 -18.03 -1.45
CA PHE A 177 -1.34 -18.40 -2.77
C PHE A 177 -0.77 -19.80 -2.72
N THR A 178 -1.06 -20.62 -3.74
CA THR A 178 -0.41 -21.91 -3.85
C THR A 178 1.03 -21.78 -4.39
N PRO A 179 1.92 -22.71 -4.10
CA PRO A 179 3.27 -22.71 -4.68
C PRO A 179 3.26 -22.71 -6.22
N GLU A 180 2.27 -23.34 -6.83
CA GLU A 180 2.09 -23.42 -8.29
C GLU A 180 1.74 -22.04 -8.85
N GLU A 181 0.79 -21.31 -8.24
CA GLU A 181 0.42 -19.94 -8.62
C GLU A 181 1.65 -19.03 -8.63
N LEU A 182 2.48 -19.10 -7.58
CA LEU A 182 3.65 -18.22 -7.43
C LEU A 182 4.83 -18.62 -8.32
N ARG A 183 4.94 -19.91 -8.72
CA ARG A 183 6.00 -20.40 -9.63
C ARG A 183 5.63 -20.26 -11.10
N ALA A 184 4.36 -20.06 -11.40
CA ALA A 184 3.88 -19.89 -12.78
C ALA A 184 4.56 -18.70 -13.44
N LYS A 185 5.02 -18.88 -14.68
CA LYS A 185 5.76 -17.86 -15.44
C LYS A 185 4.88 -17.24 -16.53
N GLY A 186 5.27 -16.04 -16.93
CA GLY A 186 4.60 -15.33 -18.03
C GLY A 186 3.61 -14.28 -17.54
N ARG A 187 3.14 -13.49 -18.50
CA ARG A 187 2.26 -12.34 -18.22
C ARG A 187 0.89 -12.76 -17.67
N ASP A 188 0.36 -13.88 -18.16
CA ASP A 188 -0.97 -14.33 -17.74
C ASP A 188 -0.97 -14.83 -16.29
N ALA A 189 0.10 -15.53 -15.86
CA ALA A 189 0.28 -15.90 -14.47
C ALA A 189 0.39 -14.67 -13.55
N GLN A 190 1.15 -13.65 -13.96
CA GLN A 190 1.27 -12.40 -13.23
C GLN A 190 -0.07 -11.65 -13.13
N ARG A 191 -0.86 -11.64 -14.21
CA ARG A 191 -2.22 -11.07 -14.22
C ARG A 191 -3.16 -11.84 -13.31
N ALA A 192 -3.10 -13.17 -13.28
CA ALA A 192 -3.92 -14.00 -12.41
C ALA A 192 -3.65 -13.70 -10.92
N ILE A 193 -2.38 -13.55 -10.54
CA ILE A 193 -2.00 -13.11 -9.19
C ILE A 193 -2.57 -11.72 -8.89
N GLY A 194 -2.41 -10.77 -9.80
CA GLY A 194 -2.93 -9.42 -9.67
C GLY A 194 -4.45 -9.42 -9.51
N LYS A 195 -5.17 -10.17 -10.35
CA LYS A 195 -6.62 -10.32 -10.26
C LYS A 195 -7.06 -10.87 -8.90
N LYS A 196 -6.43 -11.92 -8.41
CA LYS A 196 -6.72 -12.53 -7.10
C LYS A 196 -6.55 -11.51 -5.95
N ILE A 197 -5.52 -10.66 -6.03
CA ILE A 197 -5.30 -9.58 -5.07
C ILE A 197 -6.45 -8.56 -5.13
N MET A 198 -6.78 -8.06 -6.32
CA MET A 198 -7.81 -7.03 -6.45
C MET A 198 -9.19 -7.55 -6.09
N ASP A 199 -9.49 -8.81 -6.40
CA ASP A 199 -10.73 -9.48 -5.99
C ASP A 199 -10.81 -9.61 -4.45
N ALA A 200 -9.70 -9.95 -3.79
CA ALA A 200 -9.64 -9.98 -2.32
C ALA A 200 -9.87 -8.59 -1.71
N ILE A 201 -9.30 -7.53 -2.30
CA ILE A 201 -9.54 -6.15 -1.84
C ILE A 201 -11.00 -5.74 -2.05
N ARG A 202 -11.60 -6.04 -3.22
CA ARG A 202 -13.00 -5.74 -3.52
C ARG A 202 -13.99 -6.46 -2.61
N ALA A 203 -13.65 -7.66 -2.16
CA ALA A 203 -14.50 -8.48 -1.28
C ALA A 203 -14.50 -8.01 0.18
N LEU A 204 -13.60 -7.12 0.58
CA LEU A 204 -13.58 -6.60 1.94
C LEU A 204 -14.81 -5.71 2.20
N PRO A 205 -15.35 -5.73 3.45
CA PRO A 205 -16.54 -4.99 3.80
C PRO A 205 -16.37 -3.49 3.60
N THR A 206 -17.44 -2.83 3.22
CA THR A 206 -17.58 -1.37 3.20
C THR A 206 -18.70 -1.01 4.14
N GLU A 207 -18.43 -0.16 5.12
CA GLU A 207 -19.51 0.55 5.80
C GLU A 207 -19.70 1.89 5.09
N VAL A 208 -20.82 2.03 4.47
CA VAL A 208 -21.29 3.31 3.94
C VAL A 208 -22.04 4.05 5.04
#